data_38e47633bc7b60dfd125603715f18a24
#
_entry.id   38e47633bc7b60dfd125603715f18a24
#
_cell.length_a   1.000
_cell.length_b   1.000
_cell.length_c   1.000
_cell.angle_alpha   90.00
_cell.angle_beta   90.00
_cell.angle_gamma   90.00
#
_symmetry.space_group_name_H-M   'P 1'
#
loop_
_entity.id
_entity.type
_entity.pdbx_description
1 polymer ?
#
loop_
_entity_poly.entity_id
_entity_poly.type
_entity_poly.pdbx_seq_one_letter_code
_entity_poly.pdbx_strand_id
1 'polypeptide(L)'
;MVRACLAAKVHYLDITGEIAVFEACRARHDDAKQAGIVIMPGVGFDVVPTDCLAARLAERLPGAQLLELAFAGGGGFSRGTLKTMVLGSPQGGAIRKDGRITTVPAGWKSQSIPFRDRRRNAVTIPWGDVSTAYWSTKIPNIHTYLAMPPSAVRMMGLTKLASPLLAIPFVQRFVEAQIDQRVRGPSAEVRASARMHVWGRVTHADGRTVEGTAETPEGYRMTAMAAVESARRVLNDAPSAGYHTPSSAFGAGFLESLPECNVVLGA
;
A
#
# COMPACT_ATOMS: atom_id res chain seq x y z
N MET A 1 9.39 -16.39 -8.28
CA MET A 1 8.03 -16.94 -8.49
C MET A 1 7.48 -16.54 -9.86
N VAL A 2 7.35 -15.24 -10.22
CA VAL A 2 6.74 -14.74 -11.49
C VAL A 2 7.29 -15.44 -12.74
N ARG A 3 8.62 -15.63 -12.87
CA ARG A 3 9.21 -16.37 -14.00
C ARG A 3 8.70 -17.81 -14.13
N ALA A 4 8.49 -18.50 -13.02
CA ALA A 4 7.92 -19.85 -13.01
C ALA A 4 6.45 -19.84 -13.45
N CYS A 5 5.67 -18.84 -13.01
CA CYS A 5 4.28 -18.67 -13.44
C CYS A 5 4.17 -18.39 -14.94
N LEU A 6 5.04 -17.54 -15.49
CA LEU A 6 5.13 -17.27 -16.92
C LEU A 6 5.43 -18.55 -17.72
N ALA A 7 6.42 -19.34 -17.27
CA ALA A 7 6.78 -20.60 -17.94
C ALA A 7 5.67 -21.66 -17.85
N ALA A 8 4.97 -21.74 -16.74
CA ALA A 8 3.87 -22.68 -16.51
C ALA A 8 2.53 -22.19 -17.05
N LYS A 9 2.45 -20.95 -17.55
CA LYS A 9 1.21 -20.28 -18.00
C LYS A 9 0.10 -20.30 -16.94
N VAL A 10 0.45 -19.99 -15.67
CA VAL A 10 -0.48 -19.86 -14.57
C VAL A 10 -0.51 -18.41 -14.07
N HIS A 11 -1.66 -17.94 -13.62
CA HIS A 11 -1.81 -16.60 -13.06
C HIS A 11 -0.96 -16.42 -11.80
N TYR A 12 -0.49 -15.21 -11.57
CA TYR A 12 0.29 -14.85 -10.39
C TYR A 12 -0.42 -13.75 -9.59
N LEU A 13 -0.72 -14.07 -8.34
CA LEU A 13 -1.21 -13.11 -7.34
C LEU A 13 -0.35 -13.24 -6.09
N ASP A 14 -0.08 -12.13 -5.40
CA ASP A 14 0.58 -12.10 -4.10
C ASP A 14 0.07 -10.97 -3.22
N ILE A 15 0.54 -10.88 -2.00
CA ILE A 15 0.17 -9.87 -1.01
C ILE A 15 1.35 -8.93 -0.66
N THR A 16 2.29 -8.75 -1.57
CA THR A 16 3.43 -7.86 -1.34
C THR A 16 3.00 -6.40 -1.12
N GLY A 17 3.78 -5.66 -0.34
CA GLY A 17 3.71 -4.20 -0.20
C GLY A 17 4.95 -3.48 -0.76
N GLU A 18 5.89 -4.21 -1.39
CA GLU A 18 7.22 -3.73 -1.73
C GLU A 18 7.27 -3.09 -3.13
N ILE A 19 7.66 -1.81 -3.20
CA ILE A 19 7.76 -1.04 -4.46
C ILE A 19 8.60 -1.78 -5.51
N ALA A 20 9.75 -2.35 -5.11
CA ALA A 20 10.65 -3.05 -6.02
C ALA A 20 9.99 -4.29 -6.66
N VAL A 21 9.14 -4.99 -5.91
CA VAL A 21 8.39 -6.16 -6.42
C VAL A 21 7.33 -5.71 -7.41
N PHE A 22 6.60 -4.61 -7.13
CA PHE A 22 5.61 -4.05 -8.06
C PHE A 22 6.24 -3.64 -9.38
N GLU A 23 7.36 -2.90 -9.35
CA GLU A 23 8.05 -2.48 -10.56
C GLU A 23 8.62 -3.70 -11.35
N ALA A 24 9.16 -4.70 -10.65
CA ALA A 24 9.63 -5.94 -11.29
C ALA A 24 8.48 -6.74 -11.93
N CYS A 25 7.32 -6.81 -11.30
CA CYS A 25 6.11 -7.43 -11.85
C CYS A 25 5.60 -6.63 -13.06
N ARG A 26 5.58 -5.29 -12.96
CA ARG A 26 5.15 -4.42 -14.05
C ARG A 26 6.02 -4.55 -15.29
N ALA A 27 7.34 -4.69 -15.11
CA ALA A 27 8.27 -4.92 -16.21
C ALA A 27 8.02 -6.22 -17.00
N ARG A 28 7.19 -7.13 -16.45
CA ARG A 28 6.79 -8.38 -17.11
C ARG A 28 5.41 -8.32 -17.77
N HIS A 29 4.84 -7.10 -17.94
CA HIS A 29 3.52 -6.93 -18.52
C HIS A 29 3.37 -7.58 -19.91
N ASP A 30 4.32 -7.35 -20.79
CA ASP A 30 4.26 -7.89 -22.16
C ASP A 30 4.53 -9.39 -22.20
N ASP A 31 5.44 -9.90 -21.36
CA ASP A 31 5.65 -11.33 -21.17
C ASP A 31 4.36 -12.01 -20.68
N ALA A 32 3.64 -11.38 -19.75
CA ALA A 32 2.37 -11.89 -19.24
C ALA A 32 1.29 -11.93 -20.32
N LYS A 33 1.22 -10.90 -21.18
CA LYS A 33 0.34 -10.88 -22.34
C LYS A 33 0.62 -12.01 -23.31
N GLN A 34 1.89 -12.24 -23.62
CA GLN A 34 2.29 -13.32 -24.51
C GLN A 34 1.99 -14.71 -23.92
N ALA A 35 2.16 -14.86 -22.61
CA ALA A 35 1.87 -16.11 -21.89
C ALA A 35 0.36 -16.33 -21.66
N GLY A 36 -0.49 -15.32 -21.87
CA GLY A 36 -1.93 -15.39 -21.62
C GLY A 36 -2.27 -15.40 -20.11
N ILE A 37 -1.42 -14.82 -19.25
CA ILE A 37 -1.62 -14.84 -17.79
C ILE A 37 -1.82 -13.44 -17.20
N VAL A 38 -2.44 -13.40 -16.03
CA VAL A 38 -2.54 -12.23 -15.17
C VAL A 38 -1.37 -12.22 -14.19
N ILE A 39 -0.71 -11.07 -14.03
CA ILE A 39 0.22 -10.78 -12.93
C ILE A 39 -0.39 -9.65 -12.11
N MET A 40 -0.83 -9.94 -10.89
CA MET A 40 -1.48 -8.96 -10.01
C MET A 40 -0.91 -9.06 -8.59
N PRO A 41 0.24 -8.41 -8.33
CA PRO A 41 0.79 -8.31 -6.98
C PRO A 41 -0.03 -7.38 -6.10
N GLY A 42 0.04 -7.55 -4.78
CA GLY A 42 -0.56 -6.65 -3.81
C GLY A 42 -2.08 -6.79 -3.69
N VAL A 43 -2.64 -8.02 -3.77
CA VAL A 43 -4.07 -8.26 -3.59
C VAL A 43 -4.51 -8.28 -2.11
N GLY A 44 -3.78 -7.62 -1.22
CA GLY A 44 -4.06 -7.49 0.21
C GLY A 44 -4.33 -6.06 0.65
N PHE A 45 -4.32 -5.84 1.97
CA PHE A 45 -4.52 -4.51 2.57
C PHE A 45 -3.50 -3.47 2.08
N ASP A 46 -2.30 -3.90 1.77
CA ASP A 46 -1.21 -2.98 1.39
C ASP A 46 -1.51 -2.17 0.11
N VAL A 47 -2.47 -2.63 -0.71
CA VAL A 47 -2.82 -1.97 -1.98
C VAL A 47 -4.33 -1.83 -2.15
N VAL A 48 -5.13 -2.88 -1.93
CA VAL A 48 -6.54 -2.89 -2.34
C VAL A 48 -7.34 -1.67 -1.87
N PRO A 49 -7.31 -1.27 -0.58
CA PRO A 49 -8.10 -0.14 -0.11
C PRO A 49 -7.64 1.21 -0.67
N THR A 50 -6.34 1.42 -0.74
CA THR A 50 -5.73 2.66 -1.22
C THR A 50 -5.84 2.81 -2.73
N ASP A 51 -5.62 1.74 -3.49
CA ASP A 51 -5.72 1.70 -4.95
C ASP A 51 -7.16 1.93 -5.44
N CYS A 52 -8.15 1.29 -4.80
CA CYS A 52 -9.56 1.50 -5.11
C CYS A 52 -10.02 2.93 -4.79
N LEU A 53 -9.60 3.46 -3.63
CA LEU A 53 -9.91 4.85 -3.27
C LEU A 53 -9.24 5.83 -4.25
N ALA A 54 -7.98 5.61 -4.61
CA ALA A 54 -7.25 6.42 -5.57
C ALA A 54 -7.95 6.44 -6.95
N ALA A 55 -8.39 5.28 -7.43
CA ALA A 55 -9.13 5.17 -8.69
C ALA A 55 -10.45 5.97 -8.64
N ARG A 56 -11.23 5.84 -7.55
CA ARG A 56 -12.46 6.62 -7.33
C ARG A 56 -12.22 8.13 -7.35
N LEU A 57 -11.15 8.57 -6.67
CA LEU A 57 -10.80 9.99 -6.62
C LEU A 57 -10.35 10.51 -8.00
N ALA A 58 -9.57 9.73 -8.73
CA ALA A 58 -9.13 10.08 -10.08
C ALA A 58 -10.31 10.19 -11.06
N GLU A 59 -11.33 9.31 -10.93
CA GLU A 59 -12.58 9.40 -11.70
C GLU A 59 -13.35 10.71 -11.41
N ARG A 60 -13.30 11.19 -10.15
CA ARG A 60 -13.99 12.44 -9.74
C ARG A 60 -13.26 13.70 -10.15
N LEU A 61 -11.94 13.66 -10.29
CA LEU A 61 -11.12 14.80 -10.69
C LEU A 61 -10.12 14.38 -11.79
N PRO A 62 -10.59 14.20 -13.03
CA PRO A 62 -9.71 13.88 -14.15
C PRO A 62 -8.63 14.94 -14.34
N GLY A 63 -7.40 14.52 -14.66
CA GLY A 63 -6.26 15.41 -14.84
C GLY A 63 -5.57 15.86 -13.55
N ALA A 64 -5.94 15.25 -12.41
CA ALA A 64 -5.23 15.49 -11.17
C ALA A 64 -3.71 15.30 -11.30
N GLN A 65 -2.93 16.14 -10.63
CA GLN A 65 -1.46 16.15 -10.71
C GLN A 65 -0.79 15.62 -9.44
N LEU A 66 -1.50 15.59 -8.32
CA LEU A 66 -1.02 15.06 -7.05
C LEU A 66 -2.07 14.13 -6.44
N LEU A 67 -1.62 12.97 -5.99
CA LEU A 67 -2.38 12.03 -5.18
C LEU A 67 -1.69 11.89 -3.82
N GLU A 68 -2.43 12.07 -2.77
CA GLU A 68 -2.01 11.80 -1.40
C GLU A 68 -2.90 10.71 -0.82
N LEU A 69 -2.27 9.65 -0.32
CA LEU A 69 -2.96 8.53 0.32
C LEU A 69 -2.44 8.37 1.74
N ALA A 70 -3.30 7.99 2.65
CA ALA A 70 -2.92 7.74 4.03
C ALA A 70 -3.72 6.60 4.63
N PHE A 71 -3.14 5.90 5.57
CA PHE A 71 -3.87 4.93 6.36
C PHE A 71 -3.51 5.00 7.85
N ALA A 72 -4.47 4.58 8.65
CA ALA A 72 -4.37 4.49 10.10
C ALA A 72 -5.09 3.22 10.55
N GLY A 73 -4.57 2.56 11.55
CA GLY A 73 -5.23 1.38 12.10
C GLY A 73 -4.96 1.17 13.58
N GLY A 74 -5.87 0.43 14.21
CA GLY A 74 -5.67 -0.21 15.51
C GLY A 74 -5.32 -1.67 15.31
N GLY A 75 -4.51 -2.25 16.20
CA GLY A 75 -4.20 -3.68 16.15
C GLY A 75 -2.71 -3.99 16.27
N GLY A 76 -1.87 -3.01 15.95
CA GLY A 76 -0.43 -3.19 15.97
C GLY A 76 0.09 -3.91 14.71
N PHE A 77 1.39 -4.13 14.66
CA PHE A 77 2.07 -4.74 13.53
C PHE A 77 2.44 -6.20 13.83
N SER A 78 2.40 -7.06 12.81
CA SER A 78 2.99 -8.40 12.93
C SER A 78 4.52 -8.33 13.00
N ARG A 79 5.15 -9.44 13.39
CA ARG A 79 6.61 -9.58 13.35
C ARG A 79 7.16 -9.29 11.97
N GLY A 80 6.53 -9.85 10.92
CA GLY A 80 6.94 -9.65 9.53
C GLY A 80 6.90 -8.18 9.13
N THR A 81 5.78 -7.49 9.37
CA THR A 81 5.62 -6.07 9.06
C THR A 81 6.68 -5.21 9.77
N LEU A 82 6.93 -5.44 11.06
CA LEU A 82 7.96 -4.68 11.80
C LEU A 82 9.36 -4.97 11.27
N LYS A 83 9.69 -6.22 10.95
CA LYS A 83 10.98 -6.57 10.34
C LYS A 83 11.19 -5.82 9.02
N THR A 84 10.21 -5.87 8.12
CA THR A 84 10.27 -5.15 6.83
C THR A 84 10.43 -3.63 7.04
N MET A 85 9.72 -3.03 7.98
CA MET A 85 9.84 -1.59 8.28
C MET A 85 11.22 -1.23 8.82
N VAL A 86 11.77 -2.03 9.75
CA VAL A 86 13.08 -1.76 10.36
C VAL A 86 14.21 -2.00 9.37
N LEU A 87 14.18 -3.10 8.63
CA LEU A 87 15.20 -3.46 7.64
C LEU A 87 15.18 -2.54 6.42
N GLY A 88 13.99 -2.04 6.04
CA GLY A 88 13.84 -1.05 4.97
C GLY A 88 14.23 0.38 5.38
N SER A 89 14.33 0.67 6.67
CA SER A 89 14.62 2.00 7.20
C SER A 89 15.93 2.65 6.68
N PRO A 90 17.04 1.92 6.47
CA PRO A 90 18.27 2.49 5.89
C PRO A 90 18.10 3.00 4.44
N GLN A 91 17.12 2.49 3.69
CA GLN A 91 16.89 2.87 2.29
C GLN A 91 16.20 4.23 2.14
N GLY A 92 15.76 4.83 3.26
CA GLY A 92 15.04 6.11 3.25
C GLY A 92 13.56 5.95 2.93
N GLY A 93 12.94 7.04 2.46
CA GLY A 93 11.57 7.10 1.97
C GLY A 93 11.53 7.08 0.44
N ALA A 94 10.35 6.86 -0.11
CA ALA A 94 10.08 6.97 -1.54
C ALA A 94 8.77 7.71 -1.79
N ILE A 95 8.74 8.49 -2.87
CA ILE A 95 7.55 9.14 -3.42
C ILE A 95 7.56 8.94 -4.94
N ARG A 96 6.43 9.18 -5.60
CA ARG A 96 6.46 9.40 -7.04
C ARG A 96 6.45 10.90 -7.30
N LYS A 97 7.37 11.36 -8.13
CA LYS A 97 7.50 12.74 -8.58
C LYS A 97 7.67 12.75 -10.09
N ASP A 98 6.85 13.54 -10.78
CA ASP A 98 6.87 13.67 -12.26
C ASP A 98 6.89 12.31 -12.97
N GLY A 99 6.07 11.36 -12.49
CA GLY A 99 5.95 10.01 -13.04
C GLY A 99 7.09 9.05 -12.65
N ARG A 100 8.08 9.48 -11.85
CA ARG A 100 9.24 8.67 -11.47
C ARG A 100 9.31 8.42 -9.97
N ILE A 101 9.66 7.21 -9.57
CA ILE A 101 9.94 6.89 -8.17
C ILE A 101 11.22 7.62 -7.77
N THR A 102 11.12 8.43 -6.71
CA THR A 102 12.19 9.30 -6.23
C THR A 102 12.45 9.02 -4.76
N THR A 103 13.71 8.75 -4.42
CA THR A 103 14.12 8.57 -3.03
C THR A 103 14.09 9.92 -2.29
N VAL A 104 13.56 9.90 -1.07
CA VAL A 104 13.49 11.04 -0.17
C VAL A 104 13.95 10.61 1.23
N PRO A 105 14.26 11.53 2.14
CA PRO A 105 14.54 11.15 3.53
C PRO A 105 13.36 10.41 4.16
N ALA A 106 13.62 9.46 5.07
CA ALA A 106 12.57 8.81 5.84
C ALA A 106 11.76 9.87 6.61
N GLY A 107 10.42 9.77 6.57
CA GLY A 107 9.53 10.76 7.16
C GLY A 107 9.64 12.16 6.53
N TRP A 108 9.85 12.23 5.23
CA TRP A 108 10.10 13.46 4.46
C TRP A 108 9.07 14.58 4.69
N LYS A 109 7.79 14.22 4.76
CA LYS A 109 6.71 15.16 5.11
C LYS A 109 5.87 14.58 6.24
N SER A 110 5.32 15.46 7.06
CA SER A 110 4.29 15.14 8.03
C SER A 110 3.12 16.09 7.88
N GLN A 111 1.90 15.59 8.08
CA GLN A 111 0.69 16.42 8.06
C GLN A 111 -0.39 15.84 8.96
N SER A 112 -1.34 16.69 9.36
CA SER A 112 -2.53 16.28 10.10
C SER A 112 -3.63 15.89 9.11
N ILE A 113 -4.00 14.61 9.10
CA ILE A 113 -4.94 14.02 8.13
C ILE A 113 -6.30 13.78 8.80
N PRO A 114 -7.42 14.21 8.18
CA PRO A 114 -8.76 14.01 8.68
C PRO A 114 -9.28 12.61 8.29
N PHE A 115 -8.90 11.58 9.03
CA PHE A 115 -9.54 10.27 8.88
C PHE A 115 -11.01 10.34 9.30
N ARG A 116 -11.81 9.39 8.86
CA ARG A 116 -13.25 9.38 9.11
C ARG A 116 -13.63 9.47 10.59
N ASP A 117 -12.86 8.84 11.47
CA ASP A 117 -13.13 8.82 12.91
C ASP A 117 -12.51 10.02 13.66
N ARG A 118 -11.30 10.46 13.29
CA ARG A 118 -10.59 11.59 13.92
C ARG A 118 -9.39 12.06 13.11
N ARG A 119 -8.90 13.24 13.41
CA ARG A 119 -7.61 13.70 12.87
C ARG A 119 -6.44 12.97 13.52
N ARG A 120 -5.42 12.63 12.71
CA ARG A 120 -4.16 12.04 13.16
C ARG A 120 -2.99 12.67 12.44
N ASN A 121 -1.86 12.78 13.14
CA ASN A 121 -0.61 13.09 12.49
C ASN A 121 -0.15 11.87 11.69
N ALA A 122 0.25 12.11 10.46
CA ALA A 122 0.77 11.08 9.57
C ALA A 122 2.08 11.54 8.93
N VAL A 123 2.92 10.60 8.60
CA VAL A 123 4.26 10.83 8.04
C VAL A 123 4.42 10.01 6.76
N THR A 124 5.14 10.56 5.78
CA THR A 124 5.42 9.84 4.52
C THR A 124 6.22 8.57 4.75
N ILE A 125 5.79 7.51 4.10
CA ILE A 125 6.44 6.21 4.08
C ILE A 125 6.60 5.70 2.64
N PRO A 126 7.62 4.84 2.37
CA PRO A 126 7.76 4.17 1.09
C PRO A 126 6.78 3.00 0.99
N TRP A 127 5.56 3.27 0.54
CA TRP A 127 4.49 2.28 0.44
C TRP A 127 4.20 1.87 -1.00
N GLY A 128 3.61 0.70 -1.20
CA GLY A 128 3.35 0.12 -2.52
C GLY A 128 2.64 1.03 -3.51
N ASP A 129 1.74 1.88 -3.03
CA ASP A 129 0.99 2.83 -3.86
C ASP A 129 1.84 3.85 -4.60
N VAL A 130 3.05 4.12 -4.14
CA VAL A 130 4.04 4.92 -4.89
C VAL A 130 4.31 4.31 -6.28
N SER A 131 4.19 2.99 -6.40
CA SER A 131 4.22 2.26 -7.67
C SER A 131 2.81 2.05 -8.25
N THR A 132 1.95 1.34 -7.53
CA THR A 132 0.68 0.82 -8.04
C THR A 132 -0.31 1.90 -8.44
N ALA A 133 -0.50 2.94 -7.62
CA ALA A 133 -1.47 4.00 -7.90
C ALA A 133 -1.16 4.82 -9.16
N TYR A 134 0.09 4.88 -9.60
CA TYR A 134 0.44 5.47 -10.89
C TYR A 134 -0.12 4.65 -12.06
N TRP A 135 -0.09 3.34 -11.95
CA TRP A 135 -0.61 2.46 -13.01
C TRP A 135 -2.13 2.48 -13.08
N SER A 136 -2.80 2.65 -11.94
CA SER A 136 -4.26 2.76 -11.85
C SER A 136 -4.78 4.12 -12.30
N THR A 137 -4.11 5.23 -11.89
CA THR A 137 -4.66 6.59 -12.01
C THR A 137 -3.95 7.47 -13.02
N LYS A 138 -2.70 7.14 -13.39
CA LYS A 138 -1.78 7.98 -14.19
C LYS A 138 -1.42 9.31 -13.55
N ILE A 139 -1.71 9.53 -12.28
CA ILE A 139 -1.35 10.75 -11.56
C ILE A 139 0.18 10.76 -11.33
N PRO A 140 0.90 11.82 -11.78
CA PRO A 140 2.36 11.80 -11.84
C PRO A 140 3.05 11.99 -10.49
N ASN A 141 2.36 12.56 -9.49
CA ASN A 141 2.92 12.80 -8.17
C ASN A 141 2.09 12.04 -7.12
N ILE A 142 2.76 11.19 -6.33
CA ILE A 142 2.07 10.32 -5.35
C ILE A 142 2.87 10.33 -4.05
N HIS A 143 2.18 10.64 -2.95
CA HIS A 143 2.70 10.57 -1.59
C HIS A 143 1.83 9.64 -0.76
N THR A 144 2.46 8.74 -0.01
CA THR A 144 1.75 7.82 0.89
C THR A 144 2.16 8.09 2.33
N TYR A 145 1.20 8.12 3.24
CA TYR A 145 1.39 8.46 4.63
C TYR A 145 0.89 7.35 5.56
N LEU A 146 1.56 7.19 6.68
CA LEU A 146 1.12 6.35 7.80
C LEU A 146 0.85 7.21 9.01
N ALA A 147 -0.33 7.06 9.62
CA ALA A 147 -0.63 7.70 10.88
C ALA A 147 0.22 7.12 12.00
N MET A 148 0.95 7.98 12.68
CA MET A 148 1.87 7.63 13.76
C MET A 148 1.74 8.60 14.93
N PRO A 149 1.91 8.15 16.19
CA PRO A 149 1.98 9.07 17.33
C PRO A 149 3.24 9.96 17.20
N PRO A 150 3.18 11.21 17.72
CA PRO A 150 4.31 12.15 17.62
C PRO A 150 5.64 11.62 18.20
N SER A 151 5.57 10.74 19.20
CA SER A 151 6.73 10.05 19.78
C SER A 151 7.43 9.15 18.76
N ALA A 152 6.67 8.39 17.98
CA ALA A 152 7.22 7.51 16.95
C ALA A 152 7.85 8.31 15.80
N VAL A 153 7.22 9.44 15.39
CA VAL A 153 7.79 10.34 14.38
C VAL A 153 9.13 10.93 14.84
N ARG A 154 9.22 11.35 16.12
CA ARG A 154 10.50 11.82 16.71
C ARG A 154 11.57 10.73 16.73
N MET A 155 11.20 9.50 17.08
CA MET A 155 12.12 8.36 17.04
C MET A 155 12.63 8.08 15.63
N MET A 156 11.80 8.20 14.58
CA MET A 156 12.25 8.07 13.19
C MET A 156 13.33 9.08 12.82
N GLY A 157 13.29 10.30 13.38
CA GLY A 157 14.36 11.29 13.23
C GLY A 157 15.70 10.84 13.83
N LEU A 158 15.65 10.15 14.96
CA LEU A 158 16.85 9.61 15.63
C LEU A 158 17.40 8.36 14.91
N THR A 159 16.57 7.55 14.28
CA THR A 159 17.03 6.37 13.51
C THR A 159 17.87 6.75 12.29
N LYS A 160 17.77 7.99 11.78
CA LYS A 160 18.70 8.49 10.75
C LYS A 160 20.15 8.44 11.19
N LEU A 161 20.42 8.76 12.47
CA LEU A 161 21.77 8.69 13.05
C LEU A 161 22.22 7.24 13.26
N ALA A 162 21.28 6.33 13.51
CA ALA A 162 21.53 4.91 13.71
C ALA A 162 21.49 4.09 12.40
N SER A 163 21.11 4.70 11.26
CA SER A 163 20.98 4.03 9.95
C SER A 163 22.23 3.24 9.54
N PRO A 164 23.48 3.75 9.70
CA PRO A 164 24.67 2.96 9.38
C PRO A 164 24.82 1.70 10.24
N LEU A 165 24.39 1.77 11.51
CA LEU A 165 24.43 0.61 12.43
C LEU A 165 23.41 -0.45 12.03
N LEU A 166 22.23 -0.02 11.56
CA LEU A 166 21.18 -0.93 11.08
C LEU A 166 21.54 -1.62 9.74
N ALA A 167 22.55 -1.13 9.03
CA ALA A 167 23.09 -1.80 7.85
C ALA A 167 24.02 -2.96 8.19
N ILE A 168 24.48 -3.09 9.45
CA ILE A 168 25.39 -4.15 9.89
C ILE A 168 24.59 -5.46 10.08
N PRO A 169 24.96 -6.59 9.42
CA PRO A 169 24.19 -7.83 9.48
C PRO A 169 23.99 -8.40 10.90
N PHE A 170 24.96 -8.21 11.79
CA PHE A 170 24.85 -8.63 13.20
C PHE A 170 23.78 -7.83 13.94
N VAL A 171 23.72 -6.50 13.73
CA VAL A 171 22.71 -5.62 14.33
C VAL A 171 21.32 -5.97 13.81
N GLN A 172 21.19 -6.23 12.50
CA GLN A 172 19.93 -6.68 11.91
C GLN A 172 19.42 -7.95 12.57
N ARG A 173 20.25 -9.00 12.67
CA ARG A 173 19.88 -10.26 13.32
C ARG A 173 19.49 -10.06 14.79
N PHE A 174 20.20 -9.20 15.51
CA PHE A 174 19.85 -8.88 16.90
C PHE A 174 18.46 -8.21 16.99
N VAL A 175 18.20 -7.21 16.14
CA VAL A 175 16.90 -6.52 16.10
C VAL A 175 15.77 -7.48 15.69
N GLU A 176 15.99 -8.33 14.68
CA GLU A 176 15.04 -9.37 14.28
C GLU A 176 14.71 -10.32 15.44
N ALA A 177 15.72 -10.79 16.16
CA ALA A 177 15.54 -11.65 17.34
C ALA A 177 14.72 -10.96 18.44
N GLN A 178 14.95 -9.65 18.68
CA GLN A 178 14.15 -8.87 19.65
C GLN A 178 12.70 -8.74 19.19
N ILE A 179 12.45 -8.51 17.90
CA ILE A 179 11.10 -8.47 17.35
C ILE A 179 10.40 -9.83 17.52
N ASP A 180 11.08 -10.93 17.20
CA ASP A 180 10.53 -12.29 17.33
C ASP A 180 10.15 -12.64 18.77
N GLN A 181 10.91 -12.18 19.74
CA GLN A 181 10.65 -12.44 21.17
C GLN A 181 9.54 -11.56 21.76
N ARG A 182 9.47 -10.30 21.37
CA ARG A 182 8.61 -9.30 22.03
C ARG A 182 7.30 -9.02 21.29
N VAL A 183 7.24 -9.24 19.99
CA VAL A 183 6.07 -8.92 19.19
C VAL A 183 5.23 -10.17 18.93
N ARG A 184 4.00 -10.17 19.42
CA ARG A 184 3.06 -11.29 19.22
C ARG A 184 2.09 -11.07 18.05
N GLY A 185 2.06 -9.84 17.50
CA GLY A 185 1.04 -9.44 16.52
C GLY A 185 -0.34 -9.25 17.16
N PRO A 186 -1.35 -8.87 16.38
CA PRO A 186 -2.70 -8.66 16.88
C PRO A 186 -3.35 -9.98 17.33
N SER A 187 -4.04 -9.96 18.49
CA SER A 187 -4.82 -11.11 18.96
C SER A 187 -6.05 -11.39 18.07
N ALA A 188 -6.72 -12.53 18.26
CA ALA A 188 -7.92 -12.88 17.53
C ALA A 188 -9.05 -11.84 17.76
N GLU A 189 -9.20 -11.39 19.00
CA GLU A 189 -10.20 -10.38 19.41
C GLU A 189 -9.92 -9.04 18.73
N VAL A 190 -8.65 -8.63 18.70
CA VAL A 190 -8.22 -7.40 18.00
C VAL A 190 -8.49 -7.51 16.50
N ARG A 191 -8.15 -8.63 15.86
CA ARG A 191 -8.47 -8.85 14.44
C ARG A 191 -9.97 -8.83 14.14
N ALA A 192 -10.80 -9.26 15.08
CA ALA A 192 -12.24 -9.28 14.92
C ALA A 192 -12.87 -7.87 15.03
N SER A 193 -12.35 -7.01 15.91
CA SER A 193 -12.98 -5.74 16.27
C SER A 193 -12.30 -4.50 15.69
N ALA A 194 -10.99 -4.54 15.44
CA ALA A 194 -10.25 -3.39 14.93
C ALA A 194 -10.68 -2.99 13.51
N ARG A 195 -10.57 -1.71 13.21
CA ARG A 195 -10.83 -1.12 11.89
C ARG A 195 -9.60 -0.39 11.38
N MET A 196 -9.43 -0.44 10.06
CA MET A 196 -8.46 0.38 9.36
C MET A 196 -9.19 1.55 8.70
N HIS A 197 -8.59 2.72 8.78
CA HIS A 197 -9.09 3.93 8.16
C HIS A 197 -8.11 4.36 7.07
N VAL A 198 -8.64 4.61 5.89
CA VAL A 198 -7.89 5.09 4.73
C VAL A 198 -8.41 6.47 4.37
N TRP A 199 -7.54 7.35 3.97
CA TRP A 199 -7.85 8.67 3.44
C TRP A 199 -7.10 8.89 2.13
N GLY A 200 -7.71 9.60 1.22
CA GLY A 200 -7.08 10.01 -0.02
C GLY A 200 -7.50 11.42 -0.43
N ARG A 201 -6.60 12.10 -1.14
CA ARG A 201 -6.86 13.38 -1.77
C ARG A 201 -6.17 13.44 -3.12
N VAL A 202 -6.89 13.91 -4.12
CA VAL A 202 -6.35 14.29 -5.41
C VAL A 202 -6.41 15.81 -5.56
N THR A 203 -5.37 16.38 -6.19
CA THR A 203 -5.25 17.82 -6.44
C THR A 203 -4.96 18.04 -7.92
N HIS A 204 -5.75 18.89 -8.56
CA HIS A 204 -5.57 19.34 -9.93
C HIS A 204 -4.62 20.56 -9.99
N ALA A 205 -4.05 20.84 -11.16
CA ALA A 205 -3.09 21.95 -11.35
C ALA A 205 -3.69 23.34 -11.04
N ASP A 206 -4.99 23.51 -11.16
CA ASP A 206 -5.71 24.75 -10.84
C ASP A 206 -6.07 24.90 -9.34
N GLY A 207 -5.63 23.96 -8.50
CA GLY A 207 -5.86 23.97 -7.06
C GLY A 207 -7.14 23.29 -6.59
N ARG A 208 -8.03 22.83 -7.49
CA ARG A 208 -9.20 22.01 -7.09
C ARG A 208 -8.76 20.72 -6.45
N THR A 209 -9.48 20.28 -5.44
CA THR A 209 -9.21 19.04 -4.71
C THR A 209 -10.48 18.22 -4.54
N VAL A 210 -10.31 16.89 -4.51
CA VAL A 210 -11.34 15.96 -4.07
C VAL A 210 -10.73 15.05 -3.02
N GLU A 211 -11.44 14.87 -1.92
CA GLU A 211 -11.03 14.00 -0.82
C GLU A 211 -12.01 12.83 -0.67
N GLY A 212 -11.51 11.76 -0.08
CA GLY A 212 -12.34 10.61 0.26
C GLY A 212 -11.73 9.80 1.39
N THR A 213 -12.55 8.96 1.97
CA THR A 213 -12.14 8.03 3.04
C THR A 213 -12.67 6.63 2.76
N ALA A 214 -11.95 5.64 3.23
CA ALA A 214 -12.45 4.28 3.29
C ALA A 214 -12.24 3.70 4.70
N GLU A 215 -13.11 2.76 5.06
CA GLU A 215 -12.99 1.97 6.28
C GLU A 215 -13.05 0.49 5.91
N THR A 216 -12.17 -0.30 6.52
CA THR A 216 -12.10 -1.74 6.30
C THR A 216 -11.99 -2.49 7.62
N PRO A 217 -12.19 -3.81 7.64
CA PRO A 217 -11.73 -4.65 8.73
C PRO A 217 -10.25 -4.47 9.03
N GLU A 218 -9.79 -5.09 10.10
CA GLU A 218 -8.37 -5.13 10.48
C GLU A 218 -7.49 -5.62 9.30
N GLY A 219 -6.27 -5.10 9.16
CA GLY A 219 -5.43 -5.24 7.97
C GLY A 219 -5.16 -6.69 7.53
N TYR A 220 -4.91 -7.62 8.47
CA TYR A 220 -4.67 -9.03 8.12
C TYR A 220 -5.97 -9.75 7.72
N ARG A 221 -7.09 -9.44 8.39
CA ARG A 221 -8.41 -9.94 8.01
C ARG A 221 -8.79 -9.43 6.62
N MET A 222 -8.59 -8.15 6.35
CA MET A 222 -8.81 -7.53 5.03
C MET A 222 -7.93 -8.19 3.96
N THR A 223 -6.65 -8.43 4.25
CA THR A 223 -5.73 -9.11 3.33
C THR A 223 -6.24 -10.49 2.94
N ALA A 224 -6.65 -11.31 3.90
CA ALA A 224 -7.18 -12.64 3.61
C ALA A 224 -8.45 -12.58 2.74
N MET A 225 -9.38 -11.68 3.06
CA MET A 225 -10.64 -11.51 2.31
C MET A 225 -10.37 -11.06 0.87
N ALA A 226 -9.55 -10.03 0.71
CA ALA A 226 -9.23 -9.46 -0.60
C ALA A 226 -8.45 -10.45 -1.48
N ALA A 227 -7.49 -11.19 -0.90
CA ALA A 227 -6.70 -12.17 -1.64
C ALA A 227 -7.56 -13.34 -2.15
N VAL A 228 -8.44 -13.88 -1.30
CA VAL A 228 -9.35 -14.96 -1.69
C VAL A 228 -10.33 -14.49 -2.75
N GLU A 229 -10.94 -13.31 -2.60
CA GLU A 229 -11.88 -12.77 -3.58
C GLU A 229 -11.19 -12.44 -4.92
N SER A 230 -9.96 -11.89 -4.88
CA SER A 230 -9.17 -11.65 -6.10
C SER A 230 -8.86 -12.95 -6.84
N ALA A 231 -8.44 -13.99 -6.12
CA ALA A 231 -8.17 -15.30 -6.71
C ALA A 231 -9.45 -15.91 -7.32
N ARG A 232 -10.58 -15.82 -6.60
CA ARG A 232 -11.88 -16.30 -7.08
C ARG A 232 -12.30 -15.60 -8.39
N ARG A 233 -12.15 -14.27 -8.46
CA ARG A 233 -12.47 -13.51 -9.68
C ARG A 233 -11.56 -13.88 -10.84
N VAL A 234 -10.26 -13.98 -10.63
CA VAL A 234 -9.31 -14.37 -11.68
C VAL A 234 -9.58 -15.78 -12.19
N LEU A 235 -10.01 -16.72 -11.34
CA LEU A 235 -10.34 -18.08 -11.75
C LEU A 235 -11.67 -18.17 -12.51
N ASN A 236 -12.65 -17.35 -12.19
CA ASN A 236 -13.99 -17.40 -12.83
C ASN A 236 -14.10 -16.51 -14.06
N ASP A 237 -13.49 -15.31 -14.01
CA ASP A 237 -13.55 -14.30 -15.06
C ASP A 237 -12.27 -13.46 -15.01
N ALA A 238 -11.18 -14.02 -15.52
CA ALA A 238 -9.89 -13.36 -15.52
C ALA A 238 -9.92 -12.04 -16.32
N PRO A 239 -9.34 -10.96 -15.78
CA PRO A 239 -9.10 -9.76 -16.58
C PRO A 239 -8.18 -10.07 -17.75
N SER A 240 -8.03 -9.15 -18.70
CA SER A 240 -7.12 -9.32 -19.83
C SER A 240 -5.72 -9.68 -19.36
N ALA A 241 -5.00 -10.53 -20.13
CA ALA A 241 -3.63 -10.91 -19.77
C ALA A 241 -2.72 -9.69 -19.65
N GLY A 242 -1.80 -9.72 -18.67
CA GLY A 242 -0.86 -8.63 -18.38
C GLY A 242 -0.71 -8.35 -16.90
N TYR A 243 0.00 -7.26 -16.58
CA TYR A 243 0.10 -6.73 -15.21
C TYR A 243 -1.12 -5.89 -14.89
N HIS A 244 -1.67 -6.08 -13.70
CA HIS A 244 -2.79 -5.32 -13.15
C HIS A 244 -2.55 -4.90 -11.71
N THR A 245 -3.19 -3.79 -11.31
CA THR A 245 -3.50 -3.48 -9.91
C THR A 245 -4.92 -3.96 -9.62
N PRO A 246 -5.33 -4.12 -8.36
CA PRO A 246 -6.70 -4.53 -8.02
C PRO A 246 -7.79 -3.66 -8.66
N SER A 247 -7.65 -2.33 -8.60
CA SER A 247 -8.63 -1.42 -9.18
C SER A 247 -8.65 -1.46 -10.72
N SER A 248 -7.50 -1.66 -11.37
CA SER A 248 -7.44 -1.78 -12.83
C SER A 248 -7.99 -3.11 -13.35
N ALA A 249 -7.95 -4.16 -12.51
CA ALA A 249 -8.49 -5.48 -12.83
C ALA A 249 -9.99 -5.60 -12.59
N PHE A 250 -10.47 -5.08 -11.46
CA PHE A 250 -11.83 -5.33 -10.96
C PHE A 250 -12.69 -4.07 -10.87
N GLY A 251 -12.15 -2.92 -11.29
CA GLY A 251 -12.80 -1.61 -11.18
C GLY A 251 -12.61 -0.95 -9.81
N ALA A 252 -12.81 0.37 -9.77
CA ALA A 252 -12.67 1.18 -8.57
C ALA A 252 -13.64 0.77 -7.43
N GLY A 253 -14.77 0.12 -7.77
CA GLY A 253 -15.76 -0.41 -6.81
C GLY A 253 -15.38 -1.74 -6.16
N PHE A 254 -14.21 -2.31 -6.44
CA PHE A 254 -13.82 -3.61 -5.89
C PHE A 254 -13.81 -3.64 -4.36
N LEU A 255 -13.28 -2.58 -3.73
CA LEU A 255 -13.25 -2.49 -2.28
C LEU A 255 -14.64 -2.58 -1.66
N GLU A 256 -15.63 -1.89 -2.23
CA GLU A 256 -17.01 -1.84 -1.73
C GLU A 256 -17.76 -3.16 -1.90
N SER A 257 -17.28 -4.05 -2.78
CA SER A 257 -17.81 -5.40 -2.95
C SER A 257 -17.35 -6.37 -1.85
N LEU A 258 -16.35 -5.98 -1.05
CA LEU A 258 -15.84 -6.79 0.05
C LEU A 258 -16.64 -6.51 1.33
N PRO A 259 -16.93 -7.55 2.15
CA PRO A 259 -17.68 -7.38 3.39
C PRO A 259 -17.02 -6.36 4.34
N GLU A 260 -17.87 -5.59 5.03
CA GLU A 260 -17.45 -4.59 6.04
C GLU A 260 -16.51 -3.50 5.51
N CYS A 261 -16.44 -3.30 4.19
CA CYS A 261 -15.69 -2.23 3.56
C CYS A 261 -16.63 -1.12 3.11
N ASN A 262 -16.24 0.13 3.31
CA ASN A 262 -17.06 1.30 2.97
C ASN A 262 -16.17 2.42 2.43
N VAL A 263 -16.60 3.07 1.36
CA VAL A 263 -15.94 4.24 0.76
C VAL A 263 -16.89 5.44 0.82
N VAL A 264 -16.37 6.58 1.25
CA VAL A 264 -17.11 7.86 1.26
C VAL A 264 -16.25 8.89 0.54
N LEU A 265 -16.79 9.48 -0.51
CA LEU A 265 -16.16 10.58 -1.22
C LEU A 265 -16.71 11.91 -0.70
N GLY A 266 -15.83 12.88 -0.48
CA GLY A 266 -16.22 14.25 -0.21
C GLY A 266 -16.90 14.90 -1.41
N ALA A 267 -17.67 15.94 -1.12
CA ALA A 267 -18.33 16.74 -2.13
C ALA A 267 -17.35 17.54 -2.98
#